data_52aba4ca948d116817e375398c4fbddf
#
_entry.id   52aba4ca948d116817e375398c4fbddf
#
_cell.length_a   1.000
_cell.length_b   1.000
_cell.length_c   1.000
_cell.angle_alpha   90.00
_cell.angle_beta   90.00
_cell.angle_gamma   90.00
#
_symmetry.space_group_name_H-M   'P 1'
#
loop_
_entity.id
_entity.type
_entity.pdbx_description
1 polymer ?
#
loop_
_entity_poly.entity_id
_entity_poly.type
_entity_poly.pdbx_seq_one_letter_code
_entity_poly.pdbx_strand_id
1 'polypeptide(L)'
;MPFQAYWEYEKGKSVETNDVLKAIEIRNKYQDKIQKLFNHYDFLALPSAQLFPFDKNLNNPEFINNNKIDTYHRYMEVYTLSSLLSLPTISAPVGFNNKGLPMGIQIIANVKEDNKVINFAKSYEEIFNFSKFKPELM
;
A
#
# COMPACT_ATOMS: atom_id res chain seq x y z
N MET A 1 -6.35 17.19 17.80
CA MET A 1 -6.53 15.88 17.17
C MET A 1 -6.29 16.03 15.68
N PRO A 2 -5.48 15.18 15.01
CA PRO A 2 -5.32 15.22 13.56
C PRO A 2 -6.65 15.08 12.85
N PHE A 3 -6.79 15.70 11.67
CA PHE A 3 -8.04 15.70 10.89
C PHE A 3 -8.55 14.27 10.60
N GLN A 4 -7.65 13.37 10.20
CA GLN A 4 -7.99 11.98 9.90
C GLN A 4 -8.57 11.25 11.13
N ALA A 5 -7.95 11.41 12.30
CA ALA A 5 -8.43 10.77 13.53
C ALA A 5 -9.80 11.30 13.99
N TYR A 6 -10.07 12.58 13.77
CA TYR A 6 -11.39 13.14 14.03
C TYR A 6 -12.45 12.61 13.07
N TRP A 7 -12.09 12.49 11.80
CA TRP A 7 -12.96 11.90 10.77
C TRP A 7 -13.32 10.44 11.10
N GLU A 8 -12.34 9.61 11.49
CA GLU A 8 -12.57 8.22 11.91
C GLU A 8 -13.52 8.13 13.10
N TYR A 9 -13.30 8.96 14.11
CA TYR A 9 -14.14 9.01 15.29
C TYR A 9 -15.60 9.35 14.94
N GLU A 10 -15.82 10.37 14.12
CA GLU A 10 -17.18 10.78 13.71
C GLU A 10 -17.87 9.69 12.86
N LYS A 11 -17.14 9.09 11.93
CA LYS A 11 -17.67 7.98 11.11
C LYS A 11 -17.93 6.74 11.95
N GLY A 12 -17.10 6.43 12.91
CA GLY A 12 -17.26 5.29 13.81
C GLY A 12 -18.57 5.32 14.62
N LYS A 13 -19.11 6.51 14.91
CA LYS A 13 -20.39 6.64 15.62
C LYS A 13 -21.60 6.04 14.89
N SER A 14 -21.55 5.93 13.59
CA SER A 14 -22.62 5.40 12.72
C SER A 14 -22.40 3.95 12.31
N VAL A 15 -21.30 3.30 12.75
CA VAL A 15 -21.01 1.90 12.43
C VAL A 15 -21.85 0.97 13.28
N GLU A 16 -22.62 0.12 12.63
CA GLU A 16 -23.46 -0.89 13.27
C GLU A 16 -22.77 -2.26 13.32
N THR A 17 -23.23 -3.15 14.20
CA THR A 17 -22.70 -4.52 14.31
C THR A 17 -22.74 -5.25 12.96
N ASN A 18 -23.79 -5.06 12.18
CA ASN A 18 -23.92 -5.68 10.86
C ASN A 18 -22.86 -5.20 9.87
N ASP A 19 -22.40 -3.96 9.97
CA ASP A 19 -21.32 -3.44 9.11
C ASP A 19 -19.99 -4.12 9.43
N VAL A 20 -19.73 -4.32 10.72
CA VAL A 20 -18.54 -5.05 11.18
C VAL A 20 -18.57 -6.51 10.70
N LEU A 21 -19.71 -7.19 10.83
CA LEU A 21 -19.85 -8.58 10.37
C LEU A 21 -19.66 -8.70 8.86
N LYS A 22 -20.22 -7.78 8.06
CA LYS A 22 -20.01 -7.72 6.61
C LYS A 22 -18.53 -7.48 6.26
N ALA A 23 -17.85 -6.59 6.98
CA ALA A 23 -16.44 -6.30 6.74
C ALA A 23 -15.58 -7.55 7.00
N ILE A 24 -15.87 -8.30 8.07
CA ILE A 24 -15.20 -9.57 8.39
C ILE A 24 -15.45 -10.61 7.29
N GLU A 25 -16.69 -10.74 6.83
CA GLU A 25 -17.03 -11.66 5.73
C GLU A 25 -16.29 -11.32 4.43
N ILE A 26 -16.26 -10.04 4.06
CA ILE A 26 -15.52 -9.56 2.89
C ILE A 26 -14.03 -9.87 3.04
N ARG A 27 -13.43 -9.57 4.21
CA ARG A 27 -12.03 -9.88 4.50
C ARG A 27 -11.73 -11.37 4.32
N ASN A 28 -12.57 -12.25 4.85
CA ASN A 28 -12.41 -13.69 4.72
C ASN A 28 -12.48 -14.17 3.27
N LYS A 29 -13.42 -13.63 2.48
CA LYS A 29 -13.51 -13.92 1.03
C LYS A 29 -12.25 -13.50 0.28
N TYR A 30 -11.66 -12.36 0.63
CA TYR A 30 -10.38 -11.92 0.05
C TYR A 30 -9.21 -12.79 0.51
N GLN A 31 -9.21 -13.24 1.76
CA GLN A 31 -8.21 -14.18 2.27
C GLN A 31 -8.20 -15.47 1.44
N ASP A 32 -9.36 -16.04 1.16
CA ASP A 32 -9.47 -17.24 0.32
C ASP A 32 -9.00 -17.02 -1.12
N LYS A 33 -9.33 -15.86 -1.69
CA LYS A 33 -8.88 -15.51 -3.05
C LYS A 33 -7.37 -15.37 -3.13
N ILE A 34 -6.76 -14.69 -2.17
CA ILE A 34 -5.32 -14.44 -2.17
C ILE A 34 -4.54 -15.75 -1.93
N GLN A 35 -5.05 -16.66 -1.09
CA GLN A 35 -4.46 -17.96 -0.90
C GLN A 35 -4.45 -18.78 -2.21
N LYS A 36 -5.53 -18.75 -2.96
CA LYS A 36 -5.59 -19.40 -4.29
C LYS A 36 -4.59 -18.82 -5.27
N LEU A 37 -4.37 -17.50 -5.23
CA LEU A 37 -3.39 -16.81 -6.08
C LEU A 37 -1.96 -17.28 -5.72
N PHE A 38 -1.63 -17.35 -4.44
CA PHE A 38 -0.32 -17.80 -3.98
C PHE A 38 -0.05 -19.30 -4.14
N ASN A 39 -1.05 -20.11 -4.53
CA ASN A 39 -0.81 -21.48 -5.00
C ASN A 39 -0.13 -21.53 -6.37
N HIS A 40 -0.17 -20.44 -7.13
CA HIS A 40 0.35 -20.37 -8.50
C HIS A 40 1.48 -19.35 -8.66
N TYR A 41 1.60 -18.39 -7.75
CA TYR A 41 2.55 -17.28 -7.81
C TYR A 41 3.32 -17.15 -6.51
N ASP A 42 4.60 -16.85 -6.62
CA ASP A 42 5.46 -16.62 -5.45
C ASP A 42 5.26 -15.26 -4.81
N PHE A 43 4.97 -14.25 -5.63
CA PHE A 43 4.80 -12.87 -5.21
C PHE A 43 3.66 -12.20 -5.97
N LEU A 44 3.06 -11.22 -5.33
CA LEU A 44 2.22 -10.21 -5.95
C LEU A 44 2.96 -8.88 -5.91
N ALA A 45 3.03 -8.20 -7.05
CA ALA A 45 3.67 -6.90 -7.18
C ALA A 45 2.65 -5.82 -7.52
N LEU A 46 2.62 -4.75 -6.75
CA LEU A 46 1.77 -3.58 -6.95
C LEU A 46 2.58 -2.30 -6.79
N PRO A 47 2.17 -1.16 -7.38
CA PRO A 47 2.78 0.13 -7.03
C PRO A 47 2.72 0.37 -5.52
N SER A 48 3.75 0.98 -4.94
CA SER A 48 3.71 1.34 -3.52
C SER A 48 2.89 2.60 -3.22
N ALA A 49 2.51 3.34 -4.26
CA ALA A 49 1.59 4.48 -4.18
C ALA A 49 0.83 4.63 -5.50
N GLN A 50 -0.36 5.23 -5.46
CA GLN A 50 -1.16 5.51 -6.66
C GLN A 50 -0.67 6.74 -7.42
N LEU A 51 0.12 7.59 -6.77
CA LEU A 51 0.64 8.86 -7.29
C LEU A 51 2.13 8.98 -6.99
N PHE A 52 2.84 9.75 -7.84
CA PHE A 52 4.13 10.31 -7.44
C PHE A 52 3.95 11.30 -6.28
N PRO A 53 5.02 11.63 -5.54
CA PRO A 53 4.95 12.64 -4.48
C PRO A 53 4.26 13.91 -4.96
N PHE A 54 3.29 14.39 -4.18
CA PHE A 54 2.52 15.59 -4.42
C PHE A 54 2.96 16.73 -3.48
N ASP A 55 2.36 17.92 -3.61
CA ASP A 55 2.71 19.10 -2.81
C ASP A 55 2.62 18.79 -1.31
N LYS A 56 3.71 19.06 -0.58
CA LYS A 56 3.83 18.82 0.87
C LYS A 56 2.85 19.63 1.72
N ASN A 57 2.26 20.69 1.16
CA ASN A 57 1.26 21.51 1.84
C ASN A 57 -0.15 20.91 1.79
N LEU A 58 -0.35 19.87 0.99
CA LEU A 58 -1.61 19.13 0.91
C LEU A 58 -1.60 18.01 1.95
N ASN A 59 -2.70 17.87 2.70
CA ASN A 59 -2.88 16.73 3.61
C ASN A 59 -3.08 15.40 2.86
N ASN A 60 -3.74 15.46 1.70
CA ASN A 60 -3.95 14.35 0.77
C ASN A 60 -4.27 14.92 -0.62
N PRO A 61 -4.07 14.13 -1.69
CA PRO A 61 -4.46 14.55 -3.03
C PRO A 61 -6.00 14.63 -3.14
N GLU A 62 -6.50 15.55 -3.94
CA GLU A 62 -7.94 15.66 -4.20
C GLU A 62 -8.38 14.79 -5.39
N PHE A 63 -7.46 14.49 -6.30
CA PHE A 63 -7.73 13.73 -7.52
C PHE A 63 -6.69 12.65 -7.73
N ILE A 64 -7.15 11.51 -8.25
CA ILE A 64 -6.31 10.42 -8.76
C ILE A 64 -6.78 10.12 -10.18
N ASN A 65 -5.90 10.26 -11.16
CA ASN A 65 -6.21 10.05 -12.58
C ASN A 65 -7.52 10.74 -13.02
N ASN A 66 -7.65 12.05 -12.71
CA ASN A 66 -8.84 12.90 -12.94
C ASN A 66 -10.12 12.50 -12.20
N ASN A 67 -10.08 11.47 -11.35
CA ASN A 67 -11.20 11.10 -10.50
C ASN A 67 -11.05 11.81 -9.14
N LYS A 68 -12.06 12.57 -8.76
CA LYS A 68 -12.12 13.17 -7.43
C LYS A 68 -12.28 12.07 -6.39
N ILE A 69 -11.45 12.13 -5.35
CA ILE A 69 -11.52 11.19 -4.24
C ILE A 69 -12.45 11.72 -3.14
N ASP A 70 -13.22 10.83 -2.55
CA ASP A 70 -14.23 11.14 -1.53
C ASP A 70 -13.66 11.10 -0.10
N THR A 71 -12.60 10.31 0.10
CA THR A 71 -11.93 10.17 1.39
C THR A 71 -10.42 10.00 1.21
N TYR A 72 -9.66 10.28 2.27
CA TYR A 72 -8.21 10.07 2.24
C TYR A 72 -7.82 8.59 2.07
N HIS A 73 -8.69 7.64 2.40
CA HIS A 73 -8.46 6.22 2.17
C HIS A 73 -8.28 5.87 0.70
N ARG A 74 -8.89 6.62 -0.22
CA ARG A 74 -8.82 6.33 -1.65
C ARG A 74 -7.41 6.37 -2.20
N TYR A 75 -6.59 7.33 -1.79
CA TYR A 75 -5.21 7.35 -2.28
C TYR A 75 -4.35 6.23 -1.64
N MET A 76 -4.82 5.65 -0.54
CA MET A 76 -4.19 4.57 0.19
C MET A 76 -4.63 3.16 -0.27
N GLU A 77 -5.63 3.03 -1.14
CA GLU A 77 -6.23 1.74 -1.51
C GLU A 77 -5.22 0.70 -2.03
N VAL A 78 -4.17 1.14 -2.72
CA VAL A 78 -3.18 0.24 -3.33
C VAL A 78 -2.43 -0.63 -2.31
N TYR A 79 -2.31 -0.21 -1.05
CA TYR A 79 -1.67 -1.00 0.01
C TYR A 79 -2.64 -1.53 1.07
N THR A 80 -3.93 -1.27 0.89
CA THR A 80 -4.96 -1.79 1.79
C THR A 80 -5.01 -3.31 1.79
N LEU A 81 -4.80 -3.95 0.63
CA LEU A 81 -4.85 -5.40 0.48
C LEU A 81 -3.86 -6.11 1.42
N SER A 82 -2.59 -5.72 1.39
CA SER A 82 -1.55 -6.34 2.22
C SER A 82 -1.80 -6.11 3.70
N SER A 83 -2.22 -4.90 4.09
CA SER A 83 -2.52 -4.54 5.48
C SER A 83 -3.70 -5.32 6.05
N LEU A 84 -4.84 -5.35 5.33
CA LEU A 84 -6.06 -6.02 5.79
C LEU A 84 -5.90 -7.54 5.88
N LEU A 85 -5.10 -8.14 4.99
CA LEU A 85 -4.89 -9.58 4.95
C LEU A 85 -3.65 -10.04 5.72
N SER A 86 -2.95 -9.11 6.38
CA SER A 86 -1.73 -9.39 7.17
C SER A 86 -0.66 -10.13 6.34
N LEU A 87 -0.43 -9.68 5.11
CA LEU A 87 0.53 -10.29 4.19
C LEU A 87 1.91 -9.66 4.38
N PRO A 88 2.99 -10.44 4.45
CA PRO A 88 4.35 -9.94 4.43
C PRO A 88 4.58 -9.10 3.18
N THR A 89 5.04 -7.86 3.37
CA THR A 89 5.18 -6.91 2.26
C THR A 89 6.42 -6.06 2.45
N ILE A 90 7.16 -5.84 1.39
CA ILE A 90 8.24 -4.86 1.33
C ILE A 90 7.98 -3.85 0.23
N SER A 91 8.35 -2.60 0.48
CA SER A 91 8.39 -1.56 -0.55
C SER A 91 9.81 -1.35 -1.01
N ALA A 92 10.05 -1.48 -2.31
CA ALA A 92 11.35 -1.25 -2.94
C ALA A 92 11.25 -0.09 -3.95
N PRO A 93 12.29 0.73 -4.11
CA PRO A 93 12.30 1.79 -5.12
C PRO A 93 12.39 1.20 -6.52
N VAL A 94 11.68 1.79 -7.49
CA VAL A 94 11.71 1.36 -8.91
C VAL A 94 12.21 2.45 -9.85
N GLY A 95 12.49 3.64 -9.36
CA GLY A 95 13.01 4.74 -10.17
C GLY A 95 12.36 6.08 -9.86
N PHE A 96 12.55 6.99 -10.80
CA PHE A 96 12.15 8.39 -10.68
C PHE A 96 11.39 8.84 -11.93
N ASN A 97 10.50 9.79 -11.77
CA ASN A 97 9.89 10.47 -12.92
C ASN A 97 10.83 11.55 -13.48
N ASN A 98 10.37 12.24 -14.55
CA ASN A 98 11.14 13.31 -15.22
C ASN A 98 11.43 14.53 -14.32
N LYS A 99 10.77 14.63 -13.15
CA LYS A 99 11.01 15.68 -12.14
C LYS A 99 11.91 15.20 -11.00
N GLY A 100 12.48 13.99 -11.10
CA GLY A 100 13.31 13.40 -10.05
C GLY A 100 12.52 12.89 -8.84
N LEU A 101 11.19 12.77 -8.92
CA LEU A 101 10.37 12.27 -7.82
C LEU A 101 10.34 10.74 -7.83
N PRO A 102 10.57 10.08 -6.68
CA PRO A 102 10.66 8.62 -6.61
C PRO A 102 9.30 7.93 -6.73
N MET A 103 9.36 6.67 -7.16
CA MET A 103 8.25 5.72 -7.07
C MET A 103 8.78 4.39 -6.53
N GLY A 104 7.92 3.66 -5.83
CA GLY A 104 8.22 2.33 -5.32
C GLY A 104 7.27 1.28 -5.85
N ILE A 105 7.67 0.02 -5.64
CA ILE A 105 6.85 -1.17 -5.84
C ILE A 105 6.74 -1.91 -4.51
N GLN A 106 5.55 -2.37 -4.17
CA GLN A 106 5.37 -3.31 -3.07
C GLN A 106 5.41 -4.74 -3.62
N ILE A 107 6.20 -5.56 -2.96
CA ILE A 107 6.31 -7.00 -3.19
C ILE A 107 5.67 -7.70 -2.02
N ILE A 108 4.66 -8.49 -2.29
CA ILE A 108 3.80 -9.13 -1.30
C ILE A 108 3.97 -10.64 -1.44
N ALA A 109 4.16 -11.34 -0.33
CA ALA A 109 4.21 -12.80 -0.29
C ALA A 109 3.05 -13.37 0.53
N ASN A 110 2.96 -14.70 0.55
CA ASN A 110 1.96 -15.41 1.32
C ASN A 110 2.19 -15.24 2.83
N VAL A 111 1.15 -15.47 3.61
CA VAL A 111 1.19 -15.41 5.08
C VAL A 111 2.33 -16.26 5.64
N LYS A 112 3.11 -15.69 6.58
CA LYS A 112 4.30 -16.29 7.21
C LYS A 112 5.52 -16.46 6.29
N GLU A 113 5.51 -15.90 5.10
CA GLU A 113 6.67 -15.93 4.18
C GLU A 113 7.54 -14.65 4.28
N ASP A 114 7.71 -14.10 5.47
CA ASP A 114 8.50 -12.88 5.71
C ASP A 114 9.94 -13.01 5.19
N ASN A 115 10.58 -14.15 5.44
CA ASN A 115 11.94 -14.42 4.95
C ASN A 115 12.02 -14.42 3.42
N LYS A 116 10.96 -14.86 2.74
CA LYS A 116 10.89 -14.87 1.27
C LYS A 116 10.90 -13.46 0.71
N VAL A 117 10.12 -12.56 1.32
CA VAL A 117 10.08 -11.14 0.94
C VAL A 117 11.42 -10.46 1.20
N ILE A 118 12.06 -10.71 2.36
CA ILE A 118 13.36 -10.14 2.71
C ILE A 118 14.45 -10.62 1.74
N ASN A 119 14.48 -11.91 1.41
CA ASN A 119 15.46 -12.46 0.47
C ASN A 119 15.26 -11.89 -0.94
N PHE A 120 14.00 -11.74 -1.37
CA PHE A 120 13.71 -11.07 -2.64
C PHE A 120 14.24 -9.63 -2.65
N ALA A 121 13.97 -8.87 -1.58
CA ALA A 121 14.42 -7.49 -1.48
C ALA A 121 15.95 -7.36 -1.52
N LYS A 122 16.65 -8.29 -0.87
CA LYS A 122 18.12 -8.34 -0.91
C LYS A 122 18.63 -8.56 -2.35
N SER A 123 18.10 -9.57 -3.04
CA SER A 123 18.48 -9.83 -4.43
C SER A 123 18.12 -8.69 -5.36
N TYR A 124 16.96 -8.06 -5.14
CA TYR A 124 16.52 -6.88 -5.89
C TYR A 124 17.51 -5.72 -5.71
N GLU A 125 17.92 -5.42 -4.49
CA GLU A 125 18.88 -4.34 -4.21
C GLU A 125 20.29 -4.66 -4.79
N GLU A 126 20.71 -5.91 -4.74
CA GLU A 126 21.98 -6.35 -5.35
C GLU A 126 22.02 -6.09 -6.87
N ILE A 127 20.87 -6.24 -7.56
CA ILE A 127 20.76 -6.02 -9.01
C ILE A 127 20.62 -4.54 -9.35
N PHE A 128 19.72 -3.82 -8.68
CA PHE A 128 19.33 -2.46 -9.05
C PHE A 128 20.09 -1.38 -8.30
N ASN A 129 20.60 -1.68 -7.10
CA ASN A 129 21.43 -0.80 -6.28
C ASN A 129 20.85 0.61 -6.11
N PHE A 130 19.56 0.70 -5.76
CA PHE A 130 18.89 1.98 -5.55
C PHE A 130 19.40 2.73 -4.32
N SER A 131 20.00 2.04 -3.35
CA SER A 131 20.61 2.65 -2.14
C SER A 131 21.72 3.65 -2.45
N LYS A 132 22.30 3.63 -3.66
CA LYS A 132 23.27 4.62 -4.12
C LYS A 132 22.67 6.02 -4.33
N PHE A 133 21.37 6.10 -4.59
CA PHE A 133 20.68 7.38 -4.78
C PHE A 133 20.30 7.95 -3.41
N LYS A 134 21.10 8.86 -2.92
CA LYS A 134 20.83 9.59 -1.67
C LYS A 134 20.24 10.95 -2.00
N PRO A 135 19.20 11.41 -1.26
CA PRO A 135 18.73 12.78 -1.42
C PRO A 135 19.83 13.75 -0.99
N GLU A 136 19.97 14.85 -1.71
CA GLU A 136 20.77 15.97 -1.23
C GLU A 136 20.09 16.53 0.01
N LEU A 137 20.77 16.48 1.14
CA LEU A 137 20.30 17.11 2.37
C LEU A 137 20.45 18.62 2.18
N MET A 138 19.31 19.32 2.08
CA MET A 138 19.28 20.79 2.12
C MET A 138 19.55 21.31 3.52
#